data_4e2bc61bea09c6442cffe5227481ef9f
#
_entry.id   4e2bc61bea09c6442cffe5227481ef9f
#
_cell.length_a   1.000
_cell.length_b   1.000
_cell.length_c   1.000
_cell.angle_alpha   90.00
_cell.angle_beta   90.00
_cell.angle_gamma   90.00
#
_symmetry.space_group_name_H-M   'P 1'
#
loop_
_entity.id
_entity.type
_entity.pdbx_description
1 polymer ?
#
loop_
_entity_poly.entity_id
_entity_poly.type
_entity_poly.pdbx_seq_one_letter_code
_entity_poly.pdbx_strand_id
1 'polypeptide(L)'
;MTDAPAAPAFPWVPVSLLGWLTIVAYGTWSYAFGVLLEPIKLDTGWPEGWLVGAFSASSLVGAVLAPQAGRLIDRHLIRLVFGLTGLASCGLLMLASNAHHVALFVLAGSAGGALLSAFAFYHVTQTLSVRLAAPVDGPRAVGLLTLVGAFSSTIYLPLTAFLVDAYGWRTTMRSHAIVAAVALLVTALVLPQPTSAGPVPRRGPSGLMESSQGRRYAVASAGVGVAVGAVLVYQVPIMVAAGLSLTTAAWLAGARGVMQFVGRLPVVWVVGRVGSTRALQVAFGLLSIGIGILAFSSNPVIGFGYVLIGGIGIGATSPLQGIHSTTVFAPERLGQGMGTISLIFGVSMALGPLLVSLLNTFASVRWTAPGVGTAAAAAAVVALHERPAGGEGINAVDG
;
A
#
# COMPACT_ATOMS: atom_id res chain seq x y z
N MET A 1 -28.44 38.34 -20.77
CA MET A 1 -27.31 37.77 -20.00
C MET A 1 -27.90 36.58 -19.26
N THR A 2 -27.69 35.38 -19.80
CA THR A 2 -28.12 34.13 -19.13
C THR A 2 -27.05 33.83 -18.07
N ASP A 3 -27.46 33.85 -16.80
CA ASP A 3 -26.60 33.43 -15.69
C ASP A 3 -26.05 32.04 -15.98
N ALA A 4 -24.76 31.96 -16.24
CA ALA A 4 -24.07 30.67 -16.31
C ALA A 4 -24.22 29.98 -14.95
N PRO A 5 -24.68 28.72 -14.87
CA PRO A 5 -24.82 28.02 -13.61
C PRO A 5 -23.49 28.03 -12.86
N ALA A 6 -23.53 28.48 -11.61
CA ALA A 6 -22.34 28.51 -10.76
C ALA A 6 -21.68 27.13 -10.75
N ALA A 7 -20.35 27.08 -10.94
CA ALA A 7 -19.63 25.82 -10.91
C ALA A 7 -19.92 25.09 -9.57
N PRO A 8 -20.23 23.80 -9.58
CA PRO A 8 -20.55 23.06 -8.37
C PRO A 8 -19.40 23.14 -7.37
N ALA A 9 -19.73 23.41 -6.10
CA ALA A 9 -18.74 23.51 -5.04
C ALA A 9 -18.00 22.18 -4.85
N PHE A 10 -16.71 22.24 -4.52
CA PHE A 10 -15.90 21.03 -4.27
C PHE A 10 -16.53 20.16 -3.16
N PRO A 11 -16.66 18.84 -3.36
CA PRO A 11 -17.35 17.94 -2.43
C PRO A 11 -16.46 17.56 -1.22
N TRP A 12 -16.17 18.51 -0.34
CA TRP A 12 -15.28 18.34 0.81
C TRP A 12 -15.67 17.16 1.71
N VAL A 13 -16.95 17.08 2.07
CA VAL A 13 -17.45 16.06 3.03
C VAL A 13 -17.28 14.64 2.45
N PRO A 14 -17.77 14.32 1.24
CA PRO A 14 -17.58 13.01 0.66
C PRO A 14 -16.10 12.63 0.47
N VAL A 15 -15.24 13.55 0.01
CA VAL A 15 -13.81 13.29 -0.21
C VAL A 15 -13.08 13.06 1.11
N SER A 16 -13.38 13.87 2.14
CA SER A 16 -12.79 13.67 3.47
C SER A 16 -13.24 12.37 4.12
N LEU A 17 -14.51 11.99 3.95
CA LEU A 17 -15.06 10.72 4.44
C LEU A 17 -14.35 9.52 3.77
N LEU A 18 -14.12 9.58 2.47
CA LEU A 18 -13.35 8.56 1.76
C LEU A 18 -11.88 8.51 2.21
N GLY A 19 -11.28 9.66 2.52
CA GLY A 19 -9.95 9.74 3.12
C GLY A 19 -9.89 9.07 4.48
N TRP A 20 -10.86 9.34 5.35
CA TRP A 20 -10.98 8.68 6.66
C TRP A 20 -11.23 7.17 6.51
N LEU A 21 -12.12 6.75 5.61
CA LEU A 21 -12.33 5.33 5.31
C LEU A 21 -11.01 4.66 4.88
N THR A 22 -10.20 5.34 4.07
CA THR A 22 -8.89 4.83 3.65
C THR A 22 -7.95 4.63 4.84
N ILE A 23 -7.90 5.59 5.79
CA ILE A 23 -7.13 5.46 7.03
C ILE A 23 -7.55 4.19 7.77
N VAL A 24 -8.85 4.03 7.99
CA VAL A 24 -9.41 2.91 8.76
C VAL A 24 -9.17 1.58 8.06
N ALA A 25 -9.41 1.50 6.76
CA ALA A 25 -9.27 0.26 6.00
C ALA A 25 -7.83 -0.28 5.99
N TYR A 26 -6.85 0.59 5.71
CA TYR A 26 -5.43 0.21 5.79
C TYR A 26 -4.99 -0.07 7.22
N GLY A 27 -5.47 0.73 8.17
CA GLY A 27 -5.10 0.62 9.58
C GLY A 27 -5.53 -0.69 10.20
N THR A 28 -6.79 -1.11 9.98
CA THR A 28 -7.42 -2.26 10.63
C THR A 28 -6.67 -3.57 10.43
N TRP A 29 -6.15 -3.81 9.23
CA TRP A 29 -5.45 -5.06 8.91
C TRP A 29 -4.01 -4.83 8.48
N SER A 30 -3.78 -4.02 7.45
CA SER A 30 -2.45 -3.92 6.82
C SER A 30 -1.38 -3.34 7.75
N TYR A 31 -1.70 -2.28 8.51
CA TYR A 31 -0.74 -1.70 9.45
C TYR A 31 -0.78 -2.35 10.82
N ALA A 32 -1.97 -2.72 11.32
CA ALA A 32 -2.11 -3.37 12.61
C ALA A 32 -1.40 -4.73 12.65
N PHE A 33 -1.40 -5.49 11.55
CA PHE A 33 -0.86 -6.84 11.49
C PHE A 33 0.60 -6.92 11.92
N GLY A 34 1.44 -5.98 11.50
CA GLY A 34 2.85 -5.96 11.88
C GLY A 34 3.09 -5.76 13.39
N VAL A 35 2.16 -5.10 14.08
CA VAL A 35 2.18 -4.94 15.55
C VAL A 35 1.58 -6.16 16.25
N LEU A 36 0.54 -6.76 15.66
CA LEU A 36 -0.17 -7.92 16.21
C LEU A 36 0.61 -9.23 16.08
N LEU A 37 1.53 -9.34 15.14
CA LEU A 37 2.22 -10.60 14.79
C LEU A 37 2.88 -11.26 15.99
N GLU A 38 3.74 -10.54 16.70
CA GLU A 38 4.47 -11.10 17.82
C GLU A 38 3.57 -11.39 19.04
N PRO A 39 2.65 -10.50 19.46
CA PRO A 39 1.67 -10.80 20.49
C PRO A 39 0.80 -12.03 20.21
N ILE A 40 0.37 -12.22 18.96
CA ILE A 40 -0.40 -13.43 18.58
C ILE A 40 0.48 -14.67 18.72
N LYS A 41 1.70 -14.62 18.19
CA LYS A 41 2.65 -15.74 18.24
C LYS A 41 2.99 -16.16 19.67
N LEU A 42 3.23 -15.19 20.56
CA LEU A 42 3.54 -15.44 21.97
C LEU A 42 2.35 -16.03 22.75
N ASP A 43 1.14 -15.52 22.50
CA ASP A 43 -0.07 -15.99 23.21
C ASP A 43 -0.53 -17.37 22.74
N THR A 44 -0.40 -17.69 21.46
CA THR A 44 -0.98 -18.88 20.85
C THR A 44 0.02 -19.99 20.56
N GLY A 45 1.32 -19.68 20.46
CA GLY A 45 2.34 -20.61 19.99
C GLY A 45 2.23 -20.98 18.49
N TRP A 46 1.41 -20.29 17.72
CA TRP A 46 1.23 -20.61 16.31
C TRP A 46 2.47 -20.28 15.49
N PRO A 47 2.83 -21.12 14.50
CA PRO A 47 3.96 -20.87 13.64
C PRO A 47 3.80 -19.56 12.86
N GLU A 48 4.85 -18.72 12.83
CA GLU A 48 4.88 -17.42 12.16
C GLU A 48 4.46 -17.51 10.70
N GLY A 49 4.89 -18.55 9.99
CA GLY A 49 4.56 -18.75 8.57
C GLY A 49 3.06 -18.81 8.29
N TRP A 50 2.25 -19.39 9.19
CA TRP A 50 0.79 -19.39 9.06
C TRP A 50 0.18 -18.00 9.26
N LEU A 51 0.69 -17.25 10.23
CA LEU A 51 0.23 -15.89 10.50
C LEU A 51 0.55 -14.95 9.34
N VAL A 52 1.80 -14.97 8.88
CA VAL A 52 2.24 -14.19 7.72
C VAL A 52 1.52 -14.66 6.44
N GLY A 53 1.27 -15.96 6.33
CA GLY A 53 0.47 -16.55 5.28
C GLY A 53 -0.94 -15.96 5.21
N ALA A 54 -1.59 -15.72 6.37
CA ALA A 54 -2.89 -15.07 6.44
C ALA A 54 -2.86 -13.64 5.87
N PHE A 55 -1.82 -12.87 6.22
CA PHE A 55 -1.62 -11.51 5.69
C PHE A 55 -1.38 -11.52 4.17
N SER A 56 -0.49 -12.39 3.71
CA SER A 56 -0.15 -12.50 2.29
C SER A 56 -1.33 -12.98 1.45
N ALA A 57 -2.09 -13.96 1.95
CA ALA A 57 -3.31 -14.45 1.30
C ALA A 57 -4.37 -13.34 1.22
N SER A 58 -4.55 -12.53 2.29
CA SER A 58 -5.48 -11.40 2.26
C SER A 58 -5.11 -10.37 1.19
N SER A 59 -3.82 -10.06 1.05
CA SER A 59 -3.32 -9.12 0.05
C SER A 59 -3.51 -9.64 -1.37
N LEU A 60 -3.18 -10.91 -1.60
CA LEU A 60 -3.32 -11.56 -2.91
C LEU A 60 -4.79 -11.68 -3.33
N VAL A 61 -5.64 -12.21 -2.46
CA VAL A 61 -7.09 -12.35 -2.73
C VAL A 61 -7.73 -10.99 -2.93
N GLY A 62 -7.36 -10.00 -2.11
CA GLY A 62 -7.82 -8.62 -2.27
C GLY A 62 -7.44 -8.03 -3.62
N ALA A 63 -6.21 -8.24 -4.10
CA ALA A 63 -5.77 -7.79 -5.42
C ALA A 63 -6.55 -8.46 -6.56
N VAL A 64 -6.86 -9.76 -6.44
CA VAL A 64 -7.68 -10.50 -7.43
C VAL A 64 -9.14 -10.01 -7.41
N LEU A 65 -9.67 -9.63 -6.25
CA LEU A 65 -11.03 -9.11 -6.11
C LEU A 65 -11.18 -7.62 -6.49
N ALA A 66 -10.10 -6.84 -6.48
CA ALA A 66 -10.13 -5.40 -6.73
C ALA A 66 -10.82 -4.99 -8.07
N PRO A 67 -10.63 -5.71 -9.21
CA PRO A 67 -11.36 -5.39 -10.44
C PRO A 67 -12.87 -5.62 -10.33
N GLN A 68 -13.31 -6.52 -9.45
CA GLN A 68 -14.74 -6.77 -9.20
C GLN A 68 -15.36 -5.65 -8.37
N ALA A 69 -14.60 -5.13 -7.39
CA ALA A 69 -15.00 -3.95 -6.62
C ALA A 69 -15.28 -2.75 -7.56
N GLY A 70 -14.38 -2.47 -8.51
CA GLY A 70 -14.59 -1.42 -9.51
C GLY A 70 -15.87 -1.62 -10.30
N ARG A 71 -16.16 -2.84 -10.78
CA ARG A 71 -17.38 -3.15 -11.55
C ARG A 71 -18.67 -2.99 -10.74
N LEU A 72 -18.64 -3.35 -9.46
CA LEU A 72 -19.82 -3.19 -8.58
C LEU A 72 -20.10 -1.72 -8.28
N ILE A 73 -19.04 -0.93 -8.12
CA ILE A 73 -19.13 0.53 -7.97
C ILE A 73 -19.68 1.16 -9.25
N ASP A 74 -19.25 0.71 -10.41
CA ASP A 74 -19.75 1.17 -11.71
C ASP A 74 -21.25 0.91 -11.91
N ARG A 75 -21.79 -0.11 -11.24
CA ARG A 75 -23.22 -0.45 -11.25
C ARG A 75 -24.04 0.31 -10.20
N HIS A 76 -23.51 1.37 -9.61
CA HIS A 76 -24.17 2.17 -8.56
C HIS A 76 -24.54 1.38 -7.29
N LEU A 77 -23.83 0.29 -6.99
CA LEU A 77 -24.09 -0.56 -5.83
C LEU A 77 -23.24 -0.17 -4.60
N ILE A 78 -22.78 1.08 -4.51
CA ILE A 78 -21.83 1.54 -3.50
C ILE A 78 -22.33 1.26 -2.07
N ARG A 79 -23.60 1.59 -1.79
CA ARG A 79 -24.19 1.37 -0.46
C ARG A 79 -24.18 -0.11 -0.08
N LEU A 80 -24.61 -0.97 -1.01
CA LEU A 80 -24.63 -2.39 -0.81
C LEU A 80 -23.21 -2.95 -0.63
N VAL A 81 -22.28 -2.54 -1.49
CA VAL A 81 -20.86 -2.98 -1.44
C VAL A 81 -20.24 -2.61 -0.10
N PHE A 82 -20.32 -1.36 0.32
CA PHE A 82 -19.72 -0.92 1.58
C PHE A 82 -20.43 -1.52 2.80
N GLY A 83 -21.79 -1.60 2.77
CA GLY A 83 -22.55 -2.22 3.83
C GLY A 83 -22.19 -3.71 4.03
N LEU A 84 -22.21 -4.49 2.96
CA LEU A 84 -21.84 -5.91 3.01
C LEU A 84 -20.37 -6.12 3.38
N THR A 85 -19.46 -5.32 2.81
CA THR A 85 -18.03 -5.38 3.16
C THR A 85 -17.83 -5.09 4.66
N GLY A 86 -18.49 -4.06 5.19
CA GLY A 86 -18.38 -3.71 6.61
C GLY A 86 -18.83 -4.83 7.52
N LEU A 87 -20.02 -5.37 7.28
CA LEU A 87 -20.57 -6.46 8.08
C LEU A 87 -19.77 -7.76 7.94
N ALA A 88 -19.43 -8.15 6.70
CA ALA A 88 -18.71 -9.40 6.45
C ALA A 88 -17.27 -9.34 6.97
N SER A 89 -16.52 -8.24 6.73
CA SER A 89 -15.16 -8.10 7.26
C SER A 89 -15.15 -8.06 8.79
N CYS A 90 -16.12 -7.37 9.41
CA CYS A 90 -16.28 -7.37 10.86
C CYS A 90 -16.51 -8.79 11.40
N GLY A 91 -17.48 -9.51 10.86
CA GLY A 91 -17.77 -10.88 11.29
C GLY A 91 -16.58 -11.82 11.14
N LEU A 92 -15.87 -11.74 10.02
CA LEU A 92 -14.68 -12.55 9.75
C LEU A 92 -13.50 -12.19 10.68
N LEU A 93 -13.22 -10.90 10.91
CA LEU A 93 -12.15 -10.50 11.83
C LEU A 93 -12.51 -10.78 13.29
N MET A 94 -13.79 -10.69 13.66
CA MET A 94 -14.29 -11.16 14.96
C MET A 94 -14.07 -12.68 15.12
N LEU A 95 -14.38 -13.45 14.08
CA LEU A 95 -14.16 -14.90 14.08
C LEU A 95 -12.65 -15.21 14.22
N ALA A 96 -11.80 -14.52 13.48
CA ALA A 96 -10.34 -14.64 13.59
C ALA A 96 -9.85 -14.31 15.00
N SER A 97 -10.35 -13.22 15.62
CA SER A 97 -9.95 -12.84 16.98
C SER A 97 -10.35 -13.84 18.06
N ASN A 98 -11.37 -14.65 17.81
CA ASN A 98 -11.84 -15.72 18.71
C ASN A 98 -11.30 -17.10 18.32
N ALA A 99 -10.40 -17.19 17.34
CA ALA A 99 -9.88 -18.48 16.90
C ALA A 99 -9.05 -19.17 17.99
N HIS A 100 -9.29 -20.47 18.14
CA HIS A 100 -8.50 -21.37 18.97
C HIS A 100 -7.57 -22.27 18.13
N HIS A 101 -7.77 -22.28 16.81
CA HIS A 101 -6.94 -23.02 15.84
C HIS A 101 -6.39 -22.09 14.78
N VAL A 102 -5.12 -22.26 14.42
CA VAL A 102 -4.45 -21.43 13.43
C VAL A 102 -5.18 -21.43 12.07
N ALA A 103 -5.75 -22.55 11.65
CA ALA A 103 -6.47 -22.66 10.38
C ALA A 103 -7.70 -21.72 10.35
N LEU A 104 -8.45 -21.61 11.45
CA LEU A 104 -9.59 -20.70 11.55
C LEU A 104 -9.12 -19.24 11.48
N PHE A 105 -8.02 -18.89 12.19
CA PHE A 105 -7.41 -17.57 12.13
C PHE A 105 -6.99 -17.21 10.69
N VAL A 106 -6.29 -18.14 10.02
CA VAL A 106 -5.81 -17.94 8.64
C VAL A 106 -6.99 -17.72 7.69
N LEU A 107 -7.99 -18.60 7.71
CA LEU A 107 -9.15 -18.49 6.81
C LEU A 107 -9.95 -17.22 7.05
N ALA A 108 -10.33 -16.97 8.29
CA ALA A 108 -11.17 -15.83 8.64
C ALA A 108 -10.41 -14.49 8.53
N GLY A 109 -9.17 -14.43 9.02
CA GLY A 109 -8.32 -13.25 8.93
C GLY A 109 -7.97 -12.88 7.49
N SER A 110 -7.59 -13.88 6.66
CA SER A 110 -7.34 -13.65 5.23
C SER A 110 -8.58 -13.14 4.51
N ALA A 111 -9.73 -13.74 4.74
CA ALA A 111 -10.97 -13.35 4.08
C ALA A 111 -11.41 -11.94 4.52
N GLY A 112 -11.38 -11.63 5.82
CA GLY A 112 -11.72 -10.31 6.35
C GLY A 112 -10.78 -9.21 5.84
N GLY A 113 -9.47 -9.46 5.88
CA GLY A 113 -8.45 -8.55 5.33
C GLY A 113 -8.58 -8.38 3.82
N ALA A 114 -8.88 -9.44 3.07
CA ALA A 114 -9.09 -9.39 1.62
C ALA A 114 -10.30 -8.53 1.24
N LEU A 115 -11.40 -8.62 1.98
CA LEU A 115 -12.57 -7.77 1.75
C LEU A 115 -12.23 -6.28 1.95
N LEU A 116 -11.53 -5.93 3.03
CA LEU A 116 -11.10 -4.56 3.27
C LEU A 116 -10.17 -4.07 2.15
N SER A 117 -9.19 -4.88 1.75
CA SER A 117 -8.24 -4.49 0.72
C SER A 117 -8.89 -4.36 -0.66
N ALA A 118 -9.83 -5.23 -1.00
CA ALA A 118 -10.53 -5.20 -2.29
C ALA A 118 -11.51 -4.04 -2.42
N PHE A 119 -12.22 -3.69 -1.34
CA PHE A 119 -13.39 -2.81 -1.43
C PHE A 119 -13.26 -1.48 -0.71
N ALA A 120 -12.17 -1.24 0.05
CA ALA A 120 -12.00 -0.01 0.82
C ALA A 120 -10.61 0.66 0.68
N PHE A 121 -9.70 0.11 -0.14
CA PHE A 121 -8.38 0.69 -0.37
C PHE A 121 -8.39 1.78 -1.45
N TYR A 122 -7.24 2.41 -1.68
CA TYR A 122 -7.06 3.56 -2.57
C TYR A 122 -7.68 3.40 -3.96
N HIS A 123 -7.61 2.23 -4.58
CA HIS A 123 -8.18 2.00 -5.92
C HIS A 123 -9.70 2.22 -5.95
N VAL A 124 -10.39 1.97 -4.85
CA VAL A 124 -11.83 2.23 -4.68
C VAL A 124 -12.07 3.68 -4.29
N THR A 125 -11.42 4.13 -3.21
CA THR A 125 -11.69 5.46 -2.65
C THR A 125 -11.24 6.60 -3.57
N GLN A 126 -10.13 6.43 -4.31
CA GLN A 126 -9.70 7.38 -5.35
C GLN A 126 -10.67 7.42 -6.52
N THR A 127 -11.11 6.25 -7.02
CA THR A 127 -12.10 6.20 -8.12
C THR A 127 -13.38 6.95 -7.75
N LEU A 128 -13.88 6.72 -6.54
CA LEU A 128 -15.06 7.41 -6.04
C LEU A 128 -14.83 8.92 -5.86
N SER A 129 -13.68 9.32 -5.32
CA SER A 129 -13.36 10.74 -5.13
C SER A 129 -13.30 11.50 -6.45
N VAL A 130 -12.71 10.90 -7.50
CA VAL A 130 -12.71 11.47 -8.85
C VAL A 130 -14.13 11.64 -9.38
N ARG A 131 -14.97 10.62 -9.25
CA ARG A 131 -16.36 10.67 -9.75
C ARG A 131 -17.21 11.71 -9.04
N LEU A 132 -17.01 11.89 -7.75
CA LEU A 132 -17.74 12.87 -6.95
C LEU A 132 -17.29 14.30 -7.22
N ALA A 133 -16.03 14.49 -7.62
CA ALA A 133 -15.44 15.80 -7.91
C ALA A 133 -15.39 16.13 -9.41
N ALA A 134 -15.84 15.21 -10.28
CA ALA A 134 -15.84 15.43 -11.73
C ALA A 134 -16.75 16.60 -12.15
N PRO A 135 -16.44 17.27 -13.29
CA PRO A 135 -15.33 17.00 -14.22
C PRO A 135 -14.05 17.77 -13.89
N VAL A 136 -14.07 18.80 -13.03
CA VAL A 136 -13.00 19.80 -12.92
C VAL A 136 -11.97 19.49 -11.83
N ASP A 137 -12.40 18.94 -10.70
CA ASP A 137 -11.62 18.84 -9.46
C ASP A 137 -11.12 17.40 -9.15
N GLY A 138 -11.20 16.46 -10.08
CA GLY A 138 -10.79 15.06 -9.86
C GLY A 138 -9.35 14.91 -9.34
N PRO A 139 -8.33 15.53 -9.97
CA PRO A 139 -6.95 15.47 -9.49
C PRO A 139 -6.77 16.03 -8.07
N ARG A 140 -7.47 17.12 -7.74
CA ARG A 140 -7.47 17.72 -6.41
C ARG A 140 -8.10 16.78 -5.37
N ALA A 141 -9.18 16.09 -5.72
CA ALA A 141 -9.83 15.13 -4.84
C ALA A 141 -8.92 13.93 -4.53
N VAL A 142 -8.24 13.38 -5.54
CA VAL A 142 -7.23 12.32 -5.34
C VAL A 142 -6.08 12.82 -4.48
N GLY A 143 -5.58 14.03 -4.74
CA GLY A 143 -4.50 14.64 -3.96
C GLY A 143 -4.88 14.74 -2.47
N LEU A 144 -6.04 15.33 -2.17
CA LEU A 144 -6.53 15.47 -0.80
C LEU A 144 -6.73 14.10 -0.12
N LEU A 145 -7.39 13.18 -0.79
CA LEU A 145 -7.64 11.84 -0.27
C LEU A 145 -6.35 11.10 0.06
N THR A 146 -5.34 11.17 -0.83
CA THR A 146 -4.05 10.50 -0.60
C THR A 146 -3.23 11.14 0.51
N LEU A 147 -3.34 12.46 0.68
CA LEU A 147 -2.73 13.16 1.81
C LEU A 147 -3.34 12.69 3.14
N VAL A 148 -4.67 12.65 3.23
CA VAL A 148 -5.37 12.16 4.42
C VAL A 148 -5.02 10.70 4.68
N GLY A 149 -5.09 9.84 3.67
CA GLY A 149 -4.78 8.41 3.81
C GLY A 149 -3.33 8.11 4.21
N ALA A 150 -2.38 9.03 3.98
CA ALA A 150 -0.99 8.87 4.41
C ALA A 150 -0.85 8.77 5.95
N PHE A 151 -1.78 9.32 6.71
CA PHE A 151 -1.78 9.26 8.17
C PHE A 151 -2.20 7.90 8.74
N SER A 152 -2.63 6.94 7.91
CA SER A 152 -3.08 5.64 8.38
C SER A 152 -2.02 4.92 9.25
N SER A 153 -0.78 4.82 8.79
CA SER A 153 0.30 4.20 9.58
C SER A 153 0.65 5.01 10.83
N THR A 154 0.64 6.34 10.73
CA THR A 154 0.94 7.24 11.85
C THR A 154 -0.05 7.10 12.99
N ILE A 155 -1.32 6.82 12.67
CA ILE A 155 -2.38 6.64 13.67
C ILE A 155 -2.42 5.18 14.15
N TYR A 156 -2.51 4.23 13.24
CA TYR A 156 -2.84 2.85 13.60
C TYR A 156 -1.69 2.07 14.22
N LEU A 157 -0.43 2.33 13.86
CA LEU A 157 0.69 1.61 14.47
C LEU A 157 0.80 1.90 15.98
N PRO A 158 0.88 3.17 16.45
CA PRO A 158 0.92 3.43 17.89
C PRO A 158 -0.40 3.10 18.59
N LEU A 159 -1.56 3.34 17.93
CA LEU A 159 -2.85 2.97 18.49
C LEU A 159 -2.96 1.46 18.73
N THR A 160 -2.53 0.65 17.75
CA THR A 160 -2.54 -0.81 17.88
C THR A 160 -1.62 -1.28 19.00
N ALA A 161 -0.41 -0.71 19.09
CA ALA A 161 0.52 -1.06 20.17
C ALA A 161 -0.05 -0.72 21.55
N PHE A 162 -0.63 0.47 21.71
CA PHE A 162 -1.30 0.88 22.94
C PHE A 162 -2.45 -0.05 23.32
N LEU A 163 -3.33 -0.40 22.35
CA LEU A 163 -4.46 -1.28 22.61
C LEU A 163 -4.01 -2.73 22.92
N VAL A 164 -2.95 -3.21 22.27
CA VAL A 164 -2.37 -4.54 22.57
C VAL A 164 -1.81 -4.58 23.97
N ASP A 165 -1.09 -3.55 24.38
CA ASP A 165 -0.51 -3.47 25.73
C ASP A 165 -1.59 -3.39 26.82
N ALA A 166 -2.65 -2.60 26.59
CA ALA A 166 -3.72 -2.39 27.55
C ALA A 166 -4.75 -3.52 27.61
N TYR A 167 -5.09 -4.13 26.48
CA TYR A 167 -6.25 -5.02 26.37
C TYR A 167 -5.98 -6.34 25.64
N GLY A 168 -4.76 -6.57 25.21
CA GLY A 168 -4.34 -7.75 24.45
C GLY A 168 -4.79 -7.74 22.98
N TRP A 169 -4.19 -8.61 22.17
CA TRP A 169 -4.36 -8.63 20.72
C TRP A 169 -5.79 -8.97 20.27
N ARG A 170 -6.49 -9.86 20.98
CA ARG A 170 -7.86 -10.26 20.63
C ARG A 170 -8.83 -9.09 20.72
N THR A 171 -8.78 -8.33 21.81
CA THR A 171 -9.61 -7.13 22.01
C THR A 171 -9.26 -6.04 21.02
N THR A 172 -7.98 -5.83 20.74
CA THR A 172 -7.49 -4.88 19.73
C THR A 172 -8.05 -5.20 18.36
N MET A 173 -7.97 -6.47 17.96
CA MET A 173 -8.47 -6.92 16.65
C MET A 173 -10.00 -6.74 16.52
N ARG A 174 -10.76 -7.04 17.59
CA ARG A 174 -12.20 -6.79 17.66
C ARG A 174 -12.52 -5.30 17.55
N SER A 175 -11.82 -4.46 18.27
CA SER A 175 -12.00 -2.99 18.23
C SER A 175 -11.76 -2.44 16.83
N HIS A 176 -10.68 -2.87 16.16
CA HIS A 176 -10.40 -2.47 14.79
C HIS A 176 -11.46 -2.97 13.80
N ALA A 177 -11.97 -4.20 13.97
CA ALA A 177 -13.04 -4.74 13.14
C ALA A 177 -14.34 -3.93 13.26
N ILE A 178 -14.71 -3.54 14.48
CA ILE A 178 -15.90 -2.70 14.73
C ILE A 178 -15.71 -1.31 14.10
N VAL A 179 -14.56 -0.68 14.31
CA VAL A 179 -14.28 0.63 13.72
C VAL A 179 -14.32 0.60 12.20
N ALA A 180 -13.80 -0.46 11.57
CA ALA A 180 -13.88 -0.65 10.12
C ALA A 180 -15.31 -0.83 9.63
N ALA A 181 -16.13 -1.61 10.34
CA ALA A 181 -17.54 -1.79 10.01
C ALA A 181 -18.30 -0.45 10.11
N VAL A 182 -18.12 0.28 11.21
CA VAL A 182 -18.74 1.60 11.40
C VAL A 182 -18.32 2.57 10.29
N ALA A 183 -17.03 2.63 9.96
CA ALA A 183 -16.53 3.48 8.89
C ALA A 183 -17.17 3.17 7.53
N LEU A 184 -17.26 1.88 7.18
CA LEU A 184 -17.89 1.44 5.93
C LEU A 184 -19.39 1.69 5.91
N LEU A 185 -20.10 1.44 7.02
CA LEU A 185 -21.54 1.69 7.13
C LEU A 185 -21.85 3.18 7.06
N VAL A 186 -21.12 4.03 7.79
CA VAL A 186 -21.28 5.50 7.72
C VAL A 186 -21.02 5.98 6.30
N THR A 187 -19.96 5.49 5.65
CA THR A 187 -19.67 5.85 4.26
C THR A 187 -20.78 5.39 3.32
N ALA A 188 -21.32 4.19 3.50
CA ALA A 188 -22.45 3.66 2.72
C ALA A 188 -23.70 4.54 2.83
N LEU A 189 -23.97 5.10 4.00
CA LEU A 189 -25.15 5.93 4.28
C LEU A 189 -24.98 7.37 3.79
N VAL A 190 -23.81 7.95 3.99
CA VAL A 190 -23.55 9.39 3.76
C VAL A 190 -23.12 9.66 2.31
N LEU A 191 -22.41 8.70 1.65
CA LEU A 191 -21.88 8.96 0.33
C LEU A 191 -22.99 9.07 -0.72
N PRO A 192 -23.05 10.20 -1.48
CA PRO A 192 -24.01 10.32 -2.57
C PRO A 192 -23.72 9.27 -3.66
N GLN A 193 -24.76 8.80 -4.30
CA GLN A 193 -24.62 7.87 -5.44
C GLN A 193 -24.09 8.65 -6.65
N PRO A 194 -22.97 8.27 -7.27
CA PRO A 194 -22.51 8.94 -8.49
C PRO A 194 -23.54 8.77 -9.61
N THR A 195 -23.86 9.86 -10.31
CA THR A 195 -24.92 9.89 -11.33
C THR A 195 -24.46 9.41 -12.71
N SER A 196 -23.17 9.25 -12.93
CA SER A 196 -22.64 8.80 -14.23
C SER A 196 -21.56 7.72 -14.10
N ALA A 197 -21.79 6.58 -14.75
CA ALA A 197 -20.75 5.62 -15.04
C ALA A 197 -19.97 6.12 -16.27
N GLY A 198 -18.71 6.47 -16.09
CA GLY A 198 -17.81 6.69 -17.24
C GLY A 198 -17.66 5.38 -18.05
N PRO A 199 -17.30 5.46 -19.34
CA PRO A 199 -17.08 4.26 -20.16
C PRO A 199 -16.07 3.35 -19.51
N VAL A 200 -16.44 2.07 -19.30
CA VAL A 200 -15.50 1.05 -18.81
C VAL A 200 -14.49 0.76 -19.93
N PRO A 201 -13.19 1.03 -19.75
CA PRO A 201 -12.21 0.75 -20.79
C PRO A 201 -12.25 -0.74 -21.16
N ARG A 202 -12.32 -1.03 -22.46
CA ARG A 202 -12.24 -2.42 -22.97
C ARG A 202 -10.86 -3.00 -22.63
N ARG A 203 -10.84 -4.24 -22.14
CA ARG A 203 -9.59 -4.96 -21.85
C ARG A 203 -8.83 -5.26 -23.13
N GLY A 204 -7.57 -4.81 -23.20
CA GLY A 204 -6.60 -5.20 -24.22
C GLY A 204 -5.22 -5.39 -23.56
N PRO A 205 -4.21 -5.95 -24.25
CA PRO A 205 -2.84 -6.03 -23.72
C PRO A 205 -2.32 -4.64 -23.38
N SER A 206 -1.67 -4.50 -22.21
CA SER A 206 -1.16 -3.20 -21.73
C SER A 206 0.04 -2.67 -22.53
N GLY A 207 0.65 -3.51 -23.38
CA GLY A 207 1.91 -3.19 -24.08
C GLY A 207 3.15 -3.15 -23.17
N LEU A 208 2.98 -3.40 -21.87
CA LEU A 208 4.06 -3.33 -20.87
C LEU A 208 5.28 -4.18 -21.23
N MET A 209 5.06 -5.38 -21.72
CA MET A 209 6.13 -6.34 -22.04
C MET A 209 6.71 -6.16 -23.45
N GLU A 210 6.12 -5.31 -24.27
CA GLU A 210 6.53 -5.07 -25.65
C GLU A 210 7.82 -4.22 -25.72
N SER A 211 7.98 -3.26 -24.79
CA SER A 211 9.15 -2.38 -24.73
C SER A 211 10.18 -2.81 -23.67
N SER A 212 11.47 -2.54 -23.90
CA SER A 212 12.50 -2.75 -22.91
C SER A 212 12.29 -1.92 -21.65
N GLN A 213 11.82 -0.68 -21.81
CA GLN A 213 11.49 0.24 -20.73
C GLN A 213 10.33 -0.32 -19.88
N GLY A 214 9.28 -0.84 -20.53
CA GLY A 214 8.16 -1.47 -19.84
C GLY A 214 8.57 -2.69 -19.01
N ARG A 215 9.40 -3.58 -19.58
CA ARG A 215 9.92 -4.75 -18.85
C ARG A 215 10.77 -4.33 -17.64
N ARG A 216 11.66 -3.35 -17.79
CA ARG A 216 12.47 -2.82 -16.67
C ARG A 216 11.59 -2.23 -15.59
N TYR A 217 10.56 -1.48 -15.96
CA TYR A 217 9.61 -0.90 -15.02
C TYR A 217 8.79 -1.98 -14.28
N ALA A 218 8.40 -3.07 -14.98
CA ALA A 218 7.74 -4.22 -14.36
C ALA A 218 8.63 -4.88 -13.29
N VAL A 219 9.91 -5.15 -13.64
CA VAL A 219 10.89 -5.75 -12.71
C VAL A 219 11.14 -4.83 -11.52
N ALA A 220 11.32 -3.53 -11.76
CA ALA A 220 11.51 -2.55 -10.69
C ALA A 220 10.29 -2.48 -9.76
N SER A 221 9.08 -2.51 -10.33
CA SER A 221 7.83 -2.52 -9.57
C SER A 221 7.67 -3.78 -8.74
N ALA A 222 8.11 -4.94 -9.26
CA ALA A 222 8.14 -6.18 -8.51
C ALA A 222 9.13 -6.10 -7.33
N GLY A 223 10.36 -5.64 -7.58
CA GLY A 223 11.37 -5.50 -6.53
C GLY A 223 10.93 -4.58 -5.40
N VAL A 224 10.41 -3.40 -5.73
CA VAL A 224 9.91 -2.47 -4.70
C VAL A 224 8.66 -3.01 -4.01
N GLY A 225 7.83 -3.79 -4.71
CA GLY A 225 6.69 -4.49 -4.11
C GLY A 225 7.13 -5.44 -2.99
N VAL A 226 8.12 -6.32 -3.27
CA VAL A 226 8.72 -7.21 -2.27
C VAL A 226 9.28 -6.42 -1.08
N ALA A 227 10.05 -5.35 -1.35
CA ALA A 227 10.66 -4.53 -0.30
C ALA A 227 9.61 -3.88 0.61
N VAL A 228 8.57 -3.28 0.03
CA VAL A 228 7.49 -2.63 0.78
C VAL A 228 6.69 -3.67 1.56
N GLY A 229 6.38 -4.83 0.99
CA GLY A 229 5.67 -5.91 1.67
C GLY A 229 6.43 -6.43 2.89
N ALA A 230 7.73 -6.70 2.74
CA ALA A 230 8.59 -7.12 3.83
C ALA A 230 8.60 -6.10 4.99
N VAL A 231 8.78 -4.81 4.67
CA VAL A 231 8.79 -3.74 5.67
C VAL A 231 7.42 -3.54 6.32
N LEU A 232 6.34 -3.64 5.56
CA LEU A 232 4.99 -3.43 6.09
C LEU A 232 4.68 -4.36 7.26
N VAL A 233 5.09 -5.63 7.15
CA VAL A 233 4.87 -6.65 8.18
C VAL A 233 5.96 -6.60 9.25
N TYR A 234 7.23 -6.48 8.84
CA TYR A 234 8.34 -6.76 9.75
C TYR A 234 9.03 -5.54 10.37
N GLN A 235 8.69 -4.29 9.97
CA GLN A 235 9.36 -3.10 10.53
C GLN A 235 9.31 -3.04 12.07
N VAL A 236 8.16 -3.36 12.69
CA VAL A 236 8.02 -3.39 14.14
C VAL A 236 8.75 -4.60 14.74
N PRO A 237 8.52 -5.84 14.27
CA PRO A 237 9.28 -7.00 14.70
C PRO A 237 10.80 -6.84 14.61
N ILE A 238 11.34 -6.20 13.56
CA ILE A 238 12.79 -5.94 13.42
C ILE A 238 13.29 -5.05 14.56
N MET A 239 12.59 -3.94 14.83
CA MET A 239 12.96 -2.99 15.89
C MET A 239 12.88 -3.63 17.27
N VAL A 240 11.87 -4.47 17.52
CA VAL A 240 11.74 -5.22 18.79
C VAL A 240 12.85 -6.24 18.91
N ALA A 241 13.18 -7.00 17.86
CA ALA A 241 14.30 -7.93 17.84
C ALA A 241 15.67 -7.23 18.00
N ALA A 242 15.75 -5.93 17.67
CA ALA A 242 16.93 -5.11 17.89
C ALA A 242 17.02 -4.54 19.33
N GLY A 243 15.98 -4.74 20.18
CA GLY A 243 15.98 -4.35 21.60
C GLY A 243 15.06 -3.18 21.94
N LEU A 244 14.29 -2.63 21.01
CA LEU A 244 13.30 -1.59 21.31
C LEU A 244 12.02 -2.20 21.93
N SER A 245 11.33 -1.42 22.78
CA SER A 245 9.98 -1.81 23.22
C SER A 245 8.99 -1.79 22.05
N LEU A 246 7.93 -2.60 22.15
CA LEU A 246 6.86 -2.64 21.16
C LEU A 246 6.27 -1.24 20.91
N THR A 247 6.02 -0.50 21.96
CA THR A 247 5.49 0.86 21.91
C THR A 247 6.43 1.80 21.15
N THR A 248 7.73 1.81 21.49
CA THR A 248 8.72 2.66 20.80
C THR A 248 8.85 2.29 19.32
N ALA A 249 8.91 0.99 19.02
CA ALA A 249 8.98 0.50 17.64
C ALA A 249 7.73 0.91 16.82
N ALA A 250 6.55 0.80 17.41
CA ALA A 250 5.30 1.20 16.76
C ALA A 250 5.21 2.72 16.53
N TRP A 251 5.68 3.54 17.50
CA TRP A 251 5.75 4.99 17.33
C TRP A 251 6.71 5.40 16.20
N LEU A 252 7.90 4.79 16.13
CA LEU A 252 8.85 5.03 15.03
C LEU A 252 8.26 4.63 13.69
N ALA A 253 7.65 3.45 13.61
CA ALA A 253 6.98 2.98 12.41
C ALA A 253 5.81 3.90 12.02
N GLY A 254 5.07 4.45 12.99
CA GLY A 254 4.04 5.45 12.77
C GLY A 254 4.59 6.79 12.27
N ALA A 255 5.67 7.29 12.87
CA ALA A 255 6.34 8.52 12.47
C ALA A 255 6.86 8.46 11.01
N ARG A 256 7.20 7.27 10.52
CA ARG A 256 7.51 7.06 9.09
C ARG A 256 6.37 7.52 8.18
N GLY A 257 5.11 7.40 8.61
CA GLY A 257 3.96 7.90 7.86
C GLY A 257 4.00 9.41 7.62
N VAL A 258 4.47 10.19 8.60
CA VAL A 258 4.68 11.64 8.45
C VAL A 258 5.75 11.91 7.39
N MET A 259 6.85 11.14 7.41
CA MET A 259 7.92 11.30 6.41
C MET A 259 7.50 10.87 5.01
N GLN A 260 6.52 9.97 4.87
CA GLN A 260 5.91 9.70 3.56
C GLN A 260 5.23 10.94 2.97
N PHE A 261 4.57 11.75 3.80
CA PHE A 261 4.01 13.02 3.34
C PHE A 261 5.12 13.96 2.87
N VAL A 262 6.18 14.12 3.68
CA VAL A 262 7.32 14.97 3.32
C VAL A 262 7.96 14.52 2.01
N GLY A 263 8.11 13.20 1.78
CA GLY A 263 8.67 12.64 0.55
C GLY A 263 7.85 12.92 -0.71
N ARG A 264 6.55 13.21 -0.58
CA ARG A 264 5.66 13.54 -1.72
C ARG A 264 5.79 14.98 -2.18
N LEU A 265 6.13 15.90 -1.28
CA LEU A 265 6.14 17.34 -1.56
C LEU A 265 7.07 17.74 -2.72
N PRO A 266 8.34 17.28 -2.79
CA PRO A 266 9.27 17.72 -3.82
C PRO A 266 9.15 16.95 -5.15
N VAL A 267 8.25 15.97 -5.27
CA VAL A 267 8.22 15.00 -6.38
C VAL A 267 8.15 15.70 -7.75
N VAL A 268 7.22 16.65 -7.93
CA VAL A 268 7.06 17.35 -9.22
C VAL A 268 8.31 18.15 -9.56
N TRP A 269 8.88 18.85 -8.59
CA TRP A 269 10.11 19.63 -8.78
C TRP A 269 11.32 18.73 -9.10
N VAL A 270 11.48 17.60 -8.40
CA VAL A 270 12.55 16.62 -8.66
C VAL A 270 12.42 16.04 -10.07
N VAL A 271 11.20 15.62 -10.46
CA VAL A 271 10.95 15.08 -11.80
C VAL A 271 11.27 16.11 -12.89
N GLY A 272 10.92 17.38 -12.68
CA GLY A 272 11.25 18.46 -13.62
C GLY A 272 12.75 18.69 -13.79
N ARG A 273 13.58 18.32 -12.79
CA ARG A 273 15.05 18.51 -12.87
C ARG A 273 15.82 17.29 -13.37
N VAL A 274 15.42 16.08 -12.94
CA VAL A 274 16.21 14.87 -13.22
C VAL A 274 15.47 13.81 -14.05
N GLY A 275 14.21 14.04 -14.37
CA GLY A 275 13.34 13.10 -15.06
C GLY A 275 12.75 12.01 -14.13
N SER A 276 11.70 11.34 -14.60
CA SER A 276 10.95 10.36 -13.80
C SER A 276 11.75 9.10 -13.46
N THR A 277 12.57 8.60 -14.37
CA THR A 277 13.41 7.39 -14.15
C THR A 277 14.42 7.61 -13.04
N ARG A 278 15.20 8.70 -13.09
CA ARG A 278 16.21 9.01 -12.05
C ARG A 278 15.54 9.34 -10.71
N ALA A 279 14.41 10.02 -10.73
CA ALA A 279 13.63 10.30 -9.52
C ALA A 279 13.17 9.00 -8.84
N LEU A 280 12.69 8.01 -9.61
CA LEU A 280 12.34 6.67 -9.10
C LEU A 280 13.57 5.94 -8.54
N GLN A 281 14.70 5.97 -9.24
CA GLN A 281 15.94 5.36 -8.76
C GLN A 281 16.37 5.95 -7.40
N VAL A 282 16.29 7.27 -7.25
CA VAL A 282 16.58 7.93 -5.97
C VAL A 282 15.60 7.48 -4.88
N ALA A 283 14.30 7.45 -5.16
CA ALA A 283 13.29 7.02 -4.19
C ALA A 283 13.51 5.56 -3.74
N PHE A 284 13.79 4.64 -4.68
CA PHE A 284 14.07 3.24 -4.38
C PHE A 284 15.42 3.07 -3.66
N GLY A 285 16.42 3.89 -3.98
CA GLY A 285 17.69 3.95 -3.26
C GLY A 285 17.52 4.40 -1.80
N LEU A 286 16.75 5.47 -1.56
CA LEU A 286 16.39 5.92 -0.22
C LEU A 286 15.62 4.83 0.56
N LEU A 287 14.69 4.15 -0.11
CA LEU A 287 13.99 3.02 0.49
C LEU A 287 14.96 1.91 0.89
N SER A 288 15.85 1.51 -0.03
CA SER A 288 16.86 0.47 0.22
C SER A 288 17.75 0.82 1.42
N ILE A 289 18.30 2.03 1.45
CA ILE A 289 19.15 2.53 2.55
C ILE A 289 18.35 2.55 3.86
N GLY A 290 17.13 3.09 3.83
CA GLY A 290 16.27 3.16 5.02
C GLY A 290 15.97 1.77 5.60
N ILE A 291 15.68 0.78 4.76
CA ILE A 291 15.47 -0.60 5.20
C ILE A 291 16.76 -1.20 5.77
N GLY A 292 17.91 -0.92 5.17
CA GLY A 292 19.21 -1.34 5.70
C GLY A 292 19.48 -0.79 7.12
N ILE A 293 19.17 0.49 7.36
CA ILE A 293 19.29 1.13 8.68
C ILE A 293 18.41 0.41 9.71
N LEU A 294 17.27 -0.11 9.32
CA LEU A 294 16.34 -0.77 10.22
C LEU A 294 16.95 -1.96 10.97
N ALA A 295 17.88 -2.70 10.33
CA ALA A 295 18.61 -3.81 10.94
C ALA A 295 19.43 -3.37 12.19
N PHE A 296 19.85 -2.13 12.23
CA PHE A 296 20.70 -1.54 13.28
C PHE A 296 19.92 -0.73 14.30
N SER A 297 18.59 -0.75 14.29
CA SER A 297 17.70 0.05 15.14
C SER A 297 17.71 -0.40 16.61
N SER A 298 18.89 -0.53 17.22
CA SER A 298 19.06 -0.92 18.63
C SER A 298 18.69 0.19 19.63
N ASN A 299 18.55 1.42 19.15
CA ASN A 299 18.06 2.56 19.91
C ASN A 299 17.16 3.46 19.07
N PRO A 300 16.32 4.33 19.67
CA PRO A 300 15.37 5.19 18.96
C PRO A 300 16.02 6.14 17.94
N VAL A 301 17.25 6.59 18.16
CA VAL A 301 17.96 7.53 17.26
C VAL A 301 18.27 6.86 15.92
N ILE A 302 18.79 5.63 15.95
CA ILE A 302 19.04 4.87 14.72
C ILE A 302 17.72 4.51 14.04
N GLY A 303 16.70 4.10 14.80
CA GLY A 303 15.35 3.87 14.28
C GLY A 303 14.77 5.09 13.58
N PHE A 304 15.06 6.30 14.07
CA PHE A 304 14.66 7.55 13.43
C PHE A 304 15.36 7.79 12.07
N GLY A 305 16.57 7.27 11.90
CA GLY A 305 17.24 7.25 10.58
C GLY A 305 16.40 6.51 9.51
N TYR A 306 15.81 5.35 9.86
CA TYR A 306 14.86 4.66 9.00
C TYR A 306 13.58 5.49 8.76
N VAL A 307 13.06 6.15 9.80
CA VAL A 307 11.87 7.01 9.69
C VAL A 307 12.10 8.09 8.63
N LEU A 308 13.23 8.79 8.69
CA LEU A 308 13.56 9.85 7.75
C LEU A 308 13.80 9.31 6.33
N ILE A 309 14.78 8.45 6.19
CA ILE A 309 15.27 8.04 4.86
C ILE A 309 14.27 7.07 4.19
N GLY A 310 13.85 6.03 4.90
CA GLY A 310 12.88 5.07 4.40
C GLY A 310 11.50 5.67 4.20
N GLY A 311 11.07 6.56 5.10
CA GLY A 311 9.80 7.27 5.00
C GLY A 311 9.70 8.14 3.76
N ILE A 312 10.73 8.95 3.48
CA ILE A 312 10.82 9.78 2.27
C ILE A 312 10.81 8.89 1.02
N GLY A 313 11.62 7.83 0.99
CA GLY A 313 11.68 6.90 -0.14
C GLY A 313 10.34 6.25 -0.47
N ILE A 314 9.65 5.69 0.54
CA ILE A 314 8.31 5.10 0.37
C ILE A 314 7.30 6.17 -0.05
N GLY A 315 7.35 7.36 0.55
CA GLY A 315 6.43 8.45 0.25
C GLY A 315 6.49 8.91 -1.20
N ALA A 316 7.68 9.04 -1.74
CA ALA A 316 7.91 9.46 -3.12
C ALA A 316 7.53 8.36 -4.15
N THR A 317 7.56 7.09 -3.77
CA THR A 317 7.36 5.95 -4.69
C THR A 317 6.04 6.02 -5.45
N SER A 318 4.92 6.16 -4.76
CA SER A 318 3.59 6.11 -5.38
C SER A 318 3.35 7.23 -6.41
N PRO A 319 3.57 8.52 -6.11
CA PRO A 319 3.41 9.59 -7.11
C PRO A 319 4.42 9.46 -8.26
N LEU A 320 5.66 9.05 -7.98
CA LEU A 320 6.68 8.85 -9.02
C LEU A 320 6.32 7.69 -9.95
N GLN A 321 5.77 6.59 -9.45
CA GLN A 321 5.27 5.50 -10.29
C GLN A 321 4.13 5.97 -11.20
N GLY A 322 3.21 6.79 -10.69
CA GLY A 322 2.16 7.40 -11.49
C GLY A 322 2.71 8.26 -12.63
N ILE A 323 3.64 9.17 -12.32
CA ILE A 323 4.27 10.04 -13.31
C ILE A 323 5.10 9.24 -14.31
N HIS A 324 5.90 8.26 -13.84
CA HIS A 324 6.70 7.43 -14.74
C HIS A 324 5.83 6.57 -15.67
N SER A 325 4.67 6.13 -15.22
CA SER A 325 3.72 5.41 -16.07
C SER A 325 3.30 6.23 -17.29
N THR A 326 3.19 7.57 -17.18
CA THR A 326 2.85 8.43 -18.34
C THR A 326 3.95 8.51 -19.38
N THR A 327 5.20 8.14 -19.04
CA THR A 327 6.32 8.08 -19.99
C THR A 327 6.50 6.70 -20.62
N VAL A 328 5.96 5.64 -19.97
CA VAL A 328 6.07 4.25 -20.43
C VAL A 328 4.90 3.84 -21.31
N PHE A 329 3.71 4.35 -21.01
CA PHE A 329 2.47 3.95 -21.68
C PHE A 329 1.90 5.09 -22.53
N ALA A 330 1.39 4.73 -23.71
CA ALA A 330 0.60 5.65 -24.52
C ALA A 330 -0.67 6.08 -23.77
N PRO A 331 -1.16 7.32 -23.97
CA PRO A 331 -2.33 7.86 -23.26
C PRO A 331 -3.55 6.93 -23.29
N GLU A 332 -3.81 6.27 -24.42
CA GLU A 332 -4.94 5.39 -24.63
C GLU A 332 -4.86 4.08 -23.82
N ARG A 333 -3.63 3.67 -23.45
CA ARG A 333 -3.33 2.44 -22.69
C ARG A 333 -2.86 2.70 -21.26
N LEU A 334 -2.81 3.97 -20.84
CA LEU A 334 -2.25 4.36 -19.54
C LEU A 334 -2.97 3.65 -18.38
N GLY A 335 -4.30 3.63 -18.38
CA GLY A 335 -5.08 2.98 -17.32
C GLY A 335 -4.80 1.48 -17.21
N GLN A 336 -4.69 0.78 -18.35
CA GLN A 336 -4.36 -0.65 -18.39
C GLN A 336 -2.92 -0.89 -17.94
N GLY A 337 -1.98 -0.05 -18.37
CA GLY A 337 -0.59 -0.11 -17.98
C GLY A 337 -0.41 0.07 -16.47
N MET A 338 -1.03 1.09 -15.90
CA MET A 338 -1.04 1.33 -14.45
C MET A 338 -1.68 0.17 -13.69
N GLY A 339 -2.79 -0.39 -14.19
CA GLY A 339 -3.42 -1.56 -13.59
C GLY A 339 -2.51 -2.78 -13.59
N THR A 340 -1.76 -3.03 -14.67
CA THR A 340 -0.81 -4.13 -14.77
C THR A 340 0.37 -3.93 -13.80
N ILE A 341 0.92 -2.73 -13.72
CA ILE A 341 1.98 -2.39 -12.74
C ILE A 341 1.48 -2.54 -11.31
N SER A 342 0.27 -2.10 -11.01
CA SER A 342 -0.34 -2.25 -9.67
C SER A 342 -0.53 -3.73 -9.30
N LEU A 343 -0.93 -4.56 -10.27
CA LEU A 343 -1.03 -6.00 -10.04
C LEU A 343 0.34 -6.64 -9.75
N ILE A 344 1.37 -6.32 -10.56
CA ILE A 344 2.74 -6.81 -10.34
C ILE A 344 3.24 -6.38 -8.96
N PHE A 345 3.10 -5.12 -8.62
CA PHE A 345 3.46 -4.59 -7.31
C PHE A 345 2.71 -5.28 -6.18
N GLY A 346 1.40 -5.44 -6.29
CA GLY A 346 0.55 -6.06 -5.26
C GLY A 346 0.87 -7.54 -5.02
N VAL A 347 1.06 -8.31 -6.09
CA VAL A 347 1.48 -9.72 -5.98
C VAL A 347 2.86 -9.81 -5.32
N SER A 348 3.81 -8.99 -5.75
CA SER A 348 5.16 -8.97 -5.19
C SER A 348 5.17 -8.51 -3.72
N MET A 349 4.31 -7.56 -3.36
CA MET A 349 4.12 -7.12 -1.98
C MET A 349 3.58 -8.24 -1.08
N ALA A 350 2.71 -9.10 -1.60
CA ALA A 350 2.23 -10.28 -0.87
C ALA A 350 3.32 -11.35 -0.68
N LEU A 351 4.25 -11.47 -1.63
CA LEU A 351 5.36 -12.43 -1.57
C LEU A 351 6.47 -11.99 -0.61
N GLY A 352 6.69 -10.68 -0.43
CA GLY A 352 7.75 -10.15 0.43
C GLY A 352 7.77 -10.74 1.84
N PRO A 353 6.67 -10.66 2.60
CA PRO A 353 6.61 -11.22 3.95
C PRO A 353 6.78 -12.75 3.99
N LEU A 354 6.29 -13.47 2.97
CA LEU A 354 6.47 -14.93 2.88
C LEU A 354 7.93 -15.33 2.71
N LEU A 355 8.66 -14.60 1.86
CA LEU A 355 10.10 -14.81 1.69
C LEU A 355 10.86 -14.57 3.00
N VAL A 356 10.53 -13.50 3.72
CA VAL A 356 11.11 -13.22 5.03
C VAL A 356 10.77 -14.32 6.02
N SER A 357 9.51 -14.73 6.13
CA SER A 357 9.07 -15.80 7.04
C SER A 357 9.80 -17.11 6.78
N LEU A 358 10.01 -17.46 5.51
CA LEU A 358 10.79 -18.64 5.13
C LEU A 358 12.25 -18.53 5.59
N LEU A 359 12.88 -17.37 5.40
CA LEU A 359 14.27 -17.14 5.80
C LEU A 359 14.45 -17.05 7.32
N ASN A 360 13.42 -16.64 8.06
CA ASN A 360 13.43 -16.57 9.53
C ASN A 360 13.60 -17.97 10.17
N THR A 361 13.38 -19.06 9.43
CA THR A 361 13.71 -20.43 9.90
C THR A 361 15.20 -20.67 10.02
N PHE A 362 16.03 -19.89 9.33
CA PHE A 362 17.49 -20.05 9.28
C PHE A 362 18.24 -18.94 10.01
N ALA A 363 17.65 -17.74 10.14
CA ALA A 363 18.30 -16.60 10.76
C ALA A 363 17.28 -15.66 11.42
N SER A 364 17.76 -14.75 12.27
CA SER A 364 16.90 -13.78 12.99
C SER A 364 16.23 -12.81 12.01
N VAL A 365 14.97 -12.47 12.29
CA VAL A 365 14.17 -11.45 11.59
C VAL A 365 14.89 -10.11 11.49
N ARG A 366 15.73 -9.79 12.46
CA ARG A 366 16.58 -8.59 12.45
C ARG A 366 17.45 -8.47 11.21
N TRP A 367 17.87 -9.59 10.61
CA TRP A 367 18.76 -9.62 9.45
C TRP A 367 18.05 -10.07 8.17
N THR A 368 17.13 -11.04 8.27
CA THR A 368 16.43 -11.60 7.10
C THR A 368 15.53 -10.59 6.44
N ALA A 369 14.70 -9.88 7.22
CA ALA A 369 13.74 -8.94 6.67
C ALA A 369 14.41 -7.70 6.04
N PRO A 370 15.38 -7.02 6.69
CA PRO A 370 16.14 -5.96 6.04
C PRO A 370 16.97 -6.46 4.85
N GLY A 371 17.54 -7.66 4.92
CA GLY A 371 18.29 -8.27 3.81
C GLY A 371 17.42 -8.42 2.56
N VAL A 372 16.26 -9.04 2.68
CA VAL A 372 15.29 -9.20 1.57
C VAL A 372 14.83 -7.83 1.05
N GLY A 373 14.42 -6.93 1.95
CA GLY A 373 13.89 -5.64 1.55
C GLY A 373 14.94 -4.74 0.89
N THR A 374 16.15 -4.68 1.43
CA THR A 374 17.27 -3.90 0.86
C THR A 374 17.68 -4.45 -0.50
N ALA A 375 17.87 -5.78 -0.61
CA ALA A 375 18.25 -6.40 -1.87
C ALA A 375 17.19 -6.19 -2.96
N ALA A 376 15.90 -6.35 -2.63
CA ALA A 376 14.80 -6.17 -3.56
C ALA A 376 14.68 -4.70 -4.03
N ALA A 377 14.81 -3.72 -3.12
CA ALA A 377 14.80 -2.31 -3.46
C ALA A 377 16.03 -1.90 -4.30
N ALA A 378 17.22 -2.41 -3.97
CA ALA A 378 18.43 -2.20 -4.75
C ALA A 378 18.31 -2.80 -6.16
N ALA A 379 17.76 -4.01 -6.29
CA ALA A 379 17.48 -4.63 -7.58
C ALA A 379 16.51 -3.79 -8.43
N ALA A 380 15.52 -3.13 -7.81
CA ALA A 380 14.62 -2.21 -8.49
C ALA A 380 15.35 -0.97 -9.04
N VAL A 381 16.34 -0.43 -8.32
CA VAL A 381 17.20 0.67 -8.81
C VAL A 381 17.98 0.23 -10.03
N VAL A 382 18.62 -0.95 -9.95
CA VAL A 382 19.43 -1.51 -11.06
C VAL A 382 18.57 -1.80 -12.29
N ALA A 383 17.36 -2.35 -12.09
CA ALA A 383 16.43 -2.65 -13.18
C ALA A 383 16.04 -1.41 -14.01
N LEU A 384 15.97 -0.24 -13.39
CA LEU A 384 15.69 1.03 -14.07
C LEU A 384 16.92 1.65 -14.74
N HIS A 385 18.11 1.09 -14.53
CA HIS A 385 19.32 1.65 -15.13
C HIS A 385 19.32 1.43 -16.65
N GLU A 386 19.34 2.51 -17.40
CA GLU A 386 19.47 2.46 -18.86
C GLU A 386 20.92 2.04 -19.21
N ARG A 387 21.09 0.90 -19.84
CA ARG A 387 22.36 0.64 -20.51
C ARG A 387 22.47 1.64 -21.64
N PRO A 388 23.59 2.40 -21.77
CA PRO A 388 23.82 3.18 -22.96
C PRO A 388 23.66 2.22 -24.15
N ALA A 389 22.90 2.66 -25.16
CA ALA A 389 22.77 1.90 -26.40
C ALA A 389 24.20 1.58 -26.85
N GLY A 390 24.59 0.30 -26.79
CA GLY A 390 25.88 -0.15 -27.26
C GLY A 390 25.98 0.34 -28.70
N GLY A 391 27.04 1.07 -29.02
CA GLY A 391 27.28 1.58 -30.34
C GLY A 391 27.17 0.42 -31.35
N GLU A 392 26.03 0.35 -32.01
CA GLU A 392 25.94 -0.37 -33.26
C GLU A 392 26.84 0.40 -34.23
N GLY A 393 27.87 -0.29 -34.65
CA GLY A 393 28.97 0.25 -35.43
C GLY A 393 28.49 1.11 -36.57
N ILE A 394 29.08 2.30 -36.63
CA ILE A 394 29.27 3.03 -37.86
C ILE A 394 30.16 2.09 -38.71
N ASN A 395 29.53 1.18 -39.45
CA ASN A 395 30.18 0.60 -40.62
C ASN A 395 30.14 1.69 -41.66
N ALA A 396 31.26 2.42 -41.75
CA ALA A 396 31.64 3.17 -42.90
C ALA A 396 31.50 2.26 -44.13
N VAL A 397 30.60 2.60 -45.01
CA VAL A 397 30.64 2.15 -46.38
C VAL A 397 31.46 3.16 -47.13
N ASP A 398 32.76 2.93 -47.17
CA ASP A 398 33.62 3.39 -48.23
C ASP A 398 33.51 2.40 -49.38
N GLY A 399 33.07 2.89 -50.55
CA GLY A 399 33.02 2.12 -51.79
C GLY A 399 32.19 2.85 -52.83
#